data_38e27ba80dc0d90d885df66ea0abb885
#
_entry.id   38e27ba80dc0d90d885df66ea0abb885
#
_cell.length_a   1.000
_cell.length_b   1.000
_cell.length_c   1.000
_cell.angle_alpha   90.00
_cell.angle_beta   90.00
_cell.angle_gamma   90.00
#
_symmetry.space_group_name_H-M   'P 1'
#
loop_
_entity.id
_entity.type
_entity.pdbx_description
1 polymer ?
#
loop_
_entity_poly.entity_id
_entity_poly.type
_entity_poly.pdbx_seq_one_letter_code
_entity_poly.pdbx_strand_id
1 'polypeptide(L)'
;MKSPKLYLTLLITILSLAGSAQFRKYSNEFLNIGVGARGLAMGSAQVASVQDGTAGYWNPAGLVGVKDNAQVNFMHAEYFAGIGKYDYASIAFPSTNNKRTFAVTGLRFAVDDIMNTLFLVEPDGSINYNNIQAFSSADYAFLLSYSQRLKQTEKKNVQFGMNAKIIHRSVGKFAKAWGFGLDAGVQIFQGNWRFGIAGRDITTTFNTWAFTFTEREKEALYLTNNEIPVKSTELTAPRLVLGVAREFHISGKTSLLAEANVDLTFDGKRNTVVSSDPISADPKLGLEANFNNVFYLRAGINNFQRALADGDTLNQKKVWIYQPSAGAGFKIQSVTIDYAFTNLANQSNPLFTHVFSLRLDMNDKSKNKNKKKK
;
A
#
# COMPACT_ATOMS: atom_id res chain seq x y z
N MET A 1 9.18 18.84 -36.73
CA MET A 1 7.98 18.46 -35.95
C MET A 1 7.52 17.07 -36.43
N LYS A 2 7.65 16.02 -35.60
CA LYS A 2 7.19 14.66 -35.95
C LYS A 2 5.65 14.65 -35.93
N SER A 3 5.03 14.09 -36.97
CA SER A 3 3.58 14.21 -37.19
C SER A 3 2.76 13.56 -36.06
N PRO A 4 1.66 14.21 -35.61
CA PRO A 4 0.79 13.67 -34.55
C PRO A 4 0.18 12.30 -34.94
N LYS A 5 0.14 11.97 -36.22
CA LYS A 5 -0.29 10.68 -36.76
C LYS A 5 0.59 9.52 -36.26
N LEU A 6 1.92 9.72 -36.12
CA LEU A 6 2.83 8.68 -35.67
C LEU A 6 2.57 8.29 -34.20
N TYR A 7 2.28 9.27 -33.35
CA TYR A 7 1.94 9.03 -31.93
C TYR A 7 0.58 8.37 -31.77
N LEU A 8 -0.40 8.74 -32.61
CA LEU A 8 -1.74 8.12 -32.60
C LEU A 8 -1.66 6.65 -33.07
N THR A 9 -0.87 6.37 -34.11
CA THR A 9 -0.67 4.99 -34.59
C THR A 9 0.03 4.15 -33.54
N LEU A 10 1.07 4.69 -32.89
CA LEU A 10 1.78 4.00 -31.81
C LEU A 10 0.85 3.72 -30.60
N LEU A 11 -0.01 4.67 -30.24
CA LEU A 11 -0.99 4.52 -29.18
C LEU A 11 -2.03 3.42 -29.50
N ILE A 12 -2.52 3.40 -30.74
CA ILE A 12 -3.48 2.38 -31.22
C ILE A 12 -2.83 0.99 -31.26
N THR A 13 -1.55 0.89 -31.68
CA THR A 13 -0.82 -0.38 -31.70
C THR A 13 -0.57 -0.93 -30.29
N ILE A 14 -0.31 -0.05 -29.31
CA ILE A 14 -0.16 -0.43 -27.90
C ILE A 14 -1.49 -0.92 -27.32
N LEU A 15 -2.60 -0.29 -27.68
CA LEU A 15 -3.94 -0.70 -27.26
C LEU A 15 -4.39 -2.04 -27.86
N SER A 16 -3.94 -2.38 -29.07
CA SER A 16 -4.28 -3.65 -29.72
C SER A 16 -3.51 -4.86 -29.20
N LEU A 17 -2.42 -4.67 -28.44
CA LEU A 17 -1.66 -5.75 -27.77
C LEU A 17 -2.32 -6.22 -26.46
N ALA A 18 -3.43 -5.62 -26.04
CA ALA A 18 -4.20 -6.01 -24.84
C ALA A 18 -5.05 -7.29 -25.03
N GLY A 19 -4.79 -8.07 -26.09
CA GLY A 19 -5.48 -9.33 -26.35
C GLY A 19 -5.08 -10.43 -25.37
N SER A 20 -6.02 -10.93 -24.57
CA SER A 20 -5.98 -12.11 -23.71
C SER A 20 -5.46 -11.95 -22.28
N ALA A 21 -5.16 -10.75 -21.79
CA ALA A 21 -4.86 -10.58 -20.38
C ALA A 21 -6.15 -10.39 -19.58
N GLN A 22 -6.43 -11.31 -18.66
CA GLN A 22 -7.59 -11.26 -17.82
C GLN A 22 -7.34 -10.28 -16.66
N PHE A 23 -8.16 -9.23 -16.53
CA PHE A 23 -8.19 -8.43 -15.32
C PHE A 23 -8.61 -9.32 -14.15
N ARG A 24 -7.68 -9.58 -13.24
CA ARG A 24 -8.01 -10.25 -11.99
C ARG A 24 -8.38 -9.21 -10.94
N LYS A 25 -9.62 -9.25 -10.53
CA LYS A 25 -10.09 -8.56 -9.35
C LYS A 25 -9.24 -9.01 -8.16
N TYR A 26 -8.78 -8.06 -7.35
CA TYR A 26 -7.91 -8.33 -6.20
C TYR A 26 -6.48 -8.83 -6.54
N SER A 27 -5.95 -8.53 -7.73
CA SER A 27 -4.52 -8.73 -8.00
C SER A 27 -3.68 -7.74 -7.19
N ASN A 28 -2.52 -8.19 -6.67
CA ASN A 28 -1.58 -7.39 -5.86
C ASN A 28 -2.18 -6.75 -4.58
N GLU A 29 -3.15 -7.39 -3.94
CA GLU A 29 -3.81 -6.85 -2.73
C GLU A 29 -2.85 -6.61 -1.56
N PHE A 30 -1.70 -7.27 -1.50
CA PHE A 30 -0.67 -6.97 -0.50
C PHE A 30 -0.17 -5.51 -0.57
N LEU A 31 -0.28 -4.85 -1.74
CA LEU A 31 -0.01 -3.43 -1.92
C LEU A 31 -1.16 -2.51 -1.47
N ASN A 32 -2.28 -3.06 -1.01
CA ASN A 32 -3.44 -2.31 -0.54
C ASN A 32 -3.59 -2.32 0.99
N ILE A 33 -2.75 -3.08 1.69
CA ILE A 33 -2.79 -3.19 3.16
C ILE A 33 -2.50 -1.83 3.84
N GLY A 34 -1.59 -1.04 3.27
CA GLY A 34 -1.14 0.22 3.85
C GLY A 34 0.20 0.08 4.56
N VAL A 35 0.95 1.19 4.69
CA VAL A 35 2.26 1.23 5.33
C VAL A 35 2.40 2.37 6.33
N GLY A 36 3.23 2.13 7.35
CA GLY A 36 3.48 3.11 8.39
C GLY A 36 2.35 3.19 9.42
N ALA A 37 2.71 3.08 10.70
CA ALA A 37 1.73 3.11 11.79
C ALA A 37 0.91 4.41 11.79
N ARG A 38 1.51 5.56 11.40
CA ARG A 38 0.78 6.82 11.23
C ARG A 38 -0.39 6.67 10.25
N GLY A 39 -0.12 6.13 9.04
CA GLY A 39 -1.14 5.99 8.00
C GLY A 39 -2.24 5.01 8.39
N LEU A 40 -1.87 3.89 8.96
CA LEU A 40 -2.80 2.85 9.39
C LEU A 40 -3.67 3.32 10.56
N ALA A 41 -3.10 4.06 11.53
CA ALA A 41 -3.87 4.65 12.62
C ALA A 41 -4.89 5.70 12.16
N MET A 42 -4.64 6.37 11.02
CA MET A 42 -5.56 7.31 10.38
C MET A 42 -6.53 6.62 9.40
N GLY A 43 -6.79 5.33 9.54
CA GLY A 43 -7.67 4.59 8.63
C GLY A 43 -7.21 4.62 7.17
N SER A 44 -5.90 4.68 6.93
CA SER A 44 -5.31 4.80 5.59
C SER A 44 -5.68 6.10 4.83
N ALA A 45 -6.15 7.12 5.52
CA ALA A 45 -6.38 8.45 4.95
C ALA A 45 -5.09 9.27 5.01
N GLN A 46 -4.31 9.29 3.90
CA GLN A 46 -2.95 9.84 3.84
C GLN A 46 -2.61 10.57 2.53
N VAL A 47 -3.44 10.45 1.49
CA VAL A 47 -3.06 10.88 0.15
C VAL A 47 -2.85 12.39 0.03
N ALA A 48 -3.53 13.18 0.88
CA ALA A 48 -3.42 14.64 0.89
C ALA A 48 -2.35 15.15 1.86
N SER A 49 -2.07 14.43 2.97
CA SER A 49 -1.25 14.96 4.06
C SER A 49 0.15 14.36 4.19
N VAL A 50 0.41 13.20 3.59
CA VAL A 50 1.71 12.53 3.72
C VAL A 50 2.85 13.38 3.19
N GLN A 51 3.92 13.58 4.01
CA GLN A 51 5.09 14.40 3.67
C GLN A 51 6.39 13.82 4.24
N ASP A 52 6.50 12.52 4.33
CA ASP A 52 7.68 11.79 4.80
C ASP A 52 8.04 10.66 3.83
N GLY A 53 9.01 9.82 4.16
CA GLY A 53 9.47 8.73 3.29
C GLY A 53 8.39 7.69 2.97
N THR A 54 7.29 7.61 3.74
CA THR A 54 6.16 6.74 3.42
C THR A 54 5.32 7.27 2.25
N ALA A 55 5.55 8.52 1.84
CA ALA A 55 4.89 9.12 0.69
C ALA A 55 5.16 8.35 -0.63
N GLY A 56 6.32 7.69 -0.76
CA GLY A 56 6.58 6.81 -1.91
C GLY A 56 5.48 5.76 -2.10
N TYR A 57 4.86 5.31 -1.03
CA TYR A 57 3.73 4.39 -1.09
C TYR A 57 2.36 5.09 -1.21
N TRP A 58 2.09 6.13 -0.38
CA TRP A 58 0.77 6.74 -0.28
C TRP A 58 0.46 7.71 -1.44
N ASN A 59 1.36 8.65 -1.67
CA ASN A 59 1.32 9.63 -2.76
C ASN A 59 2.75 10.14 -3.01
N PRO A 60 3.41 9.74 -4.08
CA PRO A 60 4.82 10.05 -4.31
C PRO A 60 5.11 11.56 -4.35
N ALA A 61 4.11 12.41 -4.63
CA ALA A 61 4.27 13.85 -4.56
C ALA A 61 4.71 14.35 -3.18
N GLY A 62 4.32 13.65 -2.11
CA GLY A 62 4.63 14.01 -0.73
C GLY A 62 6.11 13.89 -0.34
N LEU A 63 6.91 13.12 -1.07
CA LEU A 63 8.34 12.93 -0.79
C LEU A 63 9.13 14.25 -0.75
N VAL A 64 8.73 15.25 -1.51
CA VAL A 64 9.37 16.59 -1.50
C VAL A 64 9.18 17.32 -0.16
N GLY A 65 8.31 16.80 0.71
CA GLY A 65 8.14 17.26 2.09
C GLY A 65 9.27 16.85 3.03
N VAL A 66 10.08 15.84 2.68
CA VAL A 66 11.28 15.45 3.42
C VAL A 66 12.30 16.58 3.36
N LYS A 67 12.74 17.08 4.53
CA LYS A 67 13.61 18.28 4.63
C LYS A 67 15.04 17.95 5.08
N ASP A 68 15.25 16.79 5.64
CA ASP A 68 16.54 16.33 6.14
C ASP A 68 17.43 15.84 4.99
N ASN A 69 18.73 15.60 5.22
CA ASN A 69 19.63 15.13 4.15
C ASN A 69 19.25 13.76 3.63
N ALA A 70 18.74 12.90 4.51
CA ALA A 70 18.06 11.66 4.18
C ALA A 70 17.05 11.33 5.27
N GLN A 71 16.03 10.55 4.94
CA GLN A 71 15.08 10.02 5.90
C GLN A 71 14.90 8.53 5.65
N VAL A 72 15.01 7.74 6.72
CA VAL A 72 14.81 6.29 6.68
C VAL A 72 13.57 5.94 7.47
N ASN A 73 12.75 5.03 6.93
CA ASN A 73 11.54 4.57 7.59
C ASN A 73 11.52 3.04 7.57
N PHE A 74 11.06 2.46 8.69
CA PHE A 74 10.82 1.04 8.86
C PHE A 74 9.44 0.81 9.44
N MET A 75 8.83 -0.32 9.10
CA MET A 75 7.60 -0.82 9.71
C MET A 75 7.64 -2.34 9.75
N HIS A 76 7.12 -2.88 10.84
CA HIS A 76 6.78 -4.30 10.96
C HIS A 76 5.35 -4.43 11.49
N ALA A 77 4.61 -5.37 10.91
CA ALA A 77 3.27 -5.73 11.36
C ALA A 77 3.03 -7.23 11.19
N GLU A 78 2.34 -7.81 12.15
CA GLU A 78 1.87 -9.19 12.09
C GLU A 78 0.35 -9.20 11.94
N TYR A 79 -0.12 -9.81 10.86
CA TYR A 79 -1.54 -9.94 10.52
C TYR A 79 -2.04 -11.35 10.83
N PHE A 80 -3.33 -11.49 11.09
CA PHE A 80 -4.00 -12.78 11.30
C PHE A 80 -3.33 -13.62 12.39
N ALA A 81 -3.13 -13.02 13.57
CA ALA A 81 -2.48 -13.66 14.72
C ALA A 81 -1.05 -14.18 14.41
N GLY A 82 -0.26 -13.43 13.63
CA GLY A 82 1.13 -13.75 13.33
C GLY A 82 1.33 -14.62 12.08
N ILE A 83 0.27 -15.04 11.40
CA ILE A 83 0.38 -15.83 10.16
C ILE A 83 0.99 -15.00 9.03
N GLY A 84 0.52 -13.77 8.83
CA GLY A 84 1.03 -12.86 7.80
C GLY A 84 1.99 -11.85 8.38
N LYS A 85 3.22 -11.81 7.87
CA LYS A 85 4.25 -10.83 8.25
C LYS A 85 4.36 -9.77 7.17
N TYR A 86 4.26 -8.49 7.55
CA TYR A 86 4.34 -7.37 6.64
C TYR A 86 5.43 -6.40 7.05
N ASP A 87 6.45 -6.31 6.22
CA ASP A 87 7.63 -5.50 6.43
C ASP A 87 7.69 -4.37 5.39
N TYR A 88 8.09 -3.19 5.83
CA TYR A 88 8.31 -2.03 4.98
C TYR A 88 9.60 -1.34 5.36
N ALA A 89 10.36 -0.93 4.36
CA ALA A 89 11.51 -0.06 4.52
C ALA A 89 11.57 0.97 3.40
N SER A 90 11.95 2.21 3.71
CA SER A 90 12.21 3.22 2.69
C SER A 90 13.36 4.14 3.08
N ILE A 91 14.03 4.67 2.07
CA ILE A 91 15.01 5.73 2.22
C ILE A 91 14.73 6.82 1.19
N ALA A 92 14.63 8.06 1.65
CA ALA A 92 14.39 9.23 0.82
C ALA A 92 15.58 10.19 0.87
N PHE A 93 15.98 10.70 -0.29
CA PHE A 93 17.13 11.59 -0.50
C PHE A 93 16.65 12.90 -1.15
N PRO A 94 16.43 13.96 -0.38
CA PRO A 94 16.17 15.27 -0.94
C PRO A 94 17.40 15.84 -1.66
N SER A 95 17.17 16.56 -2.76
CA SER A 95 18.22 17.35 -3.41
C SER A 95 18.65 18.53 -2.53
N THR A 96 19.85 19.04 -2.75
CA THR A 96 20.43 20.16 -1.98
C THR A 96 19.57 21.42 -1.94
N ASN A 97 18.73 21.65 -2.96
CA ASN A 97 17.81 22.79 -3.02
C ASN A 97 16.40 22.46 -2.52
N ASN A 98 16.15 21.27 -2.00
CA ASN A 98 14.86 20.77 -1.52
C ASN A 98 13.69 20.90 -2.53
N LYS A 99 14.02 20.98 -3.83
CA LYS A 99 13.01 21.04 -4.90
C LYS A 99 12.65 19.66 -5.45
N ARG A 100 13.51 18.68 -5.26
CA ARG A 100 13.35 17.30 -5.75
C ARG A 100 13.73 16.33 -4.65
N THR A 101 13.11 15.16 -4.67
CA THR A 101 13.44 14.05 -3.76
C THR A 101 13.37 12.75 -4.54
N PHE A 102 14.36 11.89 -4.33
CA PHE A 102 14.38 10.52 -4.79
C PHE A 102 14.17 9.61 -3.59
N ALA A 103 13.50 8.48 -3.79
CA ALA A 103 13.36 7.49 -2.74
C ALA A 103 13.37 6.08 -3.32
N VAL A 104 13.83 5.14 -2.49
CA VAL A 104 13.73 3.71 -2.72
C VAL A 104 12.90 3.12 -1.59
N THR A 105 11.92 2.32 -1.95
CA THR A 105 11.00 1.66 -1.00
C THR A 105 10.99 0.17 -1.28
N GLY A 106 11.05 -0.64 -0.23
CA GLY A 106 10.86 -2.09 -0.26
C GLY A 106 9.70 -2.49 0.64
N LEU A 107 8.86 -3.40 0.15
CA LEU A 107 7.77 -4.04 0.88
C LEU A 107 7.92 -5.55 0.76
N ARG A 108 7.55 -6.25 1.82
CA ARG A 108 7.47 -7.72 1.86
C ARG A 108 6.22 -8.13 2.63
N PHE A 109 5.38 -8.95 2.01
CA PHE A 109 4.33 -9.68 2.72
C PHE A 109 4.62 -11.17 2.61
N ALA A 110 4.66 -11.87 3.73
CA ALA A 110 5.00 -13.29 3.73
C ALA A 110 4.13 -14.09 4.68
N VAL A 111 3.89 -15.33 4.29
CA VAL A 111 3.29 -16.38 5.10
C VAL A 111 4.25 -17.54 5.12
N ASP A 112 4.69 -17.92 6.30
CA ASP A 112 5.59 -19.04 6.52
C ASP A 112 4.81 -20.29 6.94
N ASP A 113 5.45 -21.44 6.92
CA ASP A 113 4.95 -22.72 7.43
C ASP A 113 3.61 -23.18 6.83
N ILE A 114 3.40 -22.92 5.53
CA ILE A 114 2.23 -23.43 4.79
C ILE A 114 2.41 -24.92 4.56
N MET A 115 1.48 -25.71 5.06
CA MET A 115 1.54 -27.18 4.95
C MET A 115 1.21 -27.64 3.52
N ASN A 116 2.19 -28.28 2.87
CA ASN A 116 1.98 -28.95 1.59
C ASN A 116 1.46 -30.36 1.87
N THR A 117 0.22 -30.62 1.51
CA THR A 117 -0.47 -31.91 1.68
C THR A 117 -0.64 -32.68 0.37
N LEU A 118 0.09 -32.30 -0.69
CA LEU A 118 -0.05 -32.90 -2.03
C LEU A 118 0.19 -34.41 -2.05
N PHE A 119 1.04 -34.89 -1.15
CA PHE A 119 1.38 -36.31 -1.02
C PHE A 119 0.87 -36.93 0.30
N LEU A 120 -0.16 -36.31 0.91
CA LEU A 120 -0.72 -36.79 2.17
C LEU A 120 -1.35 -38.21 2.04
N VAL A 121 -2.00 -38.43 0.89
CA VAL A 121 -2.62 -39.72 0.57
C VAL A 121 -1.67 -40.54 -0.31
N GLU A 122 -1.33 -41.72 0.16
CA GLU A 122 -0.51 -42.69 -0.57
C GLU A 122 -1.32 -43.40 -1.68
N PRO A 123 -0.67 -44.02 -2.69
CA PRO A 123 -1.38 -44.73 -3.76
C PRO A 123 -2.32 -45.85 -3.31
N ASP A 124 -2.09 -46.40 -2.14
CA ASP A 124 -2.95 -47.44 -1.53
C ASP A 124 -4.16 -46.87 -0.78
N GLY A 125 -4.31 -45.53 -0.75
CA GLY A 125 -5.37 -44.82 -0.04
C GLY A 125 -5.08 -44.54 1.44
N SER A 126 -3.94 -44.95 1.97
CA SER A 126 -3.55 -44.68 3.36
C SER A 126 -3.10 -43.20 3.52
N ILE A 127 -3.27 -42.66 4.74
CA ILE A 127 -2.87 -41.30 5.08
C ILE A 127 -1.49 -41.34 5.75
N ASN A 128 -0.51 -40.65 5.15
CA ASN A 128 0.84 -40.60 5.69
C ASN A 128 1.23 -39.13 6.02
N TYR A 129 1.11 -38.79 7.30
CA TYR A 129 1.44 -37.44 7.80
C TYR A 129 2.94 -37.06 7.66
N ASN A 130 3.83 -38.04 7.49
CA ASN A 130 5.27 -37.81 7.31
C ASN A 130 5.58 -37.19 5.93
N ASN A 131 4.62 -37.23 5.00
CA ASN A 131 4.75 -36.59 3.69
C ASN A 131 4.42 -35.09 3.70
N ILE A 132 3.95 -34.57 4.84
CA ILE A 132 3.68 -33.14 4.97
C ILE A 132 4.99 -32.38 5.02
N GLN A 133 5.17 -31.43 4.12
CA GLN A 133 6.32 -30.53 4.07
C GLN A 133 5.82 -29.10 4.15
N ALA A 134 6.47 -28.26 4.95
CA ALA A 134 6.16 -26.85 4.99
C ALA A 134 6.85 -26.08 3.85
N PHE A 135 6.20 -25.03 3.34
CA PHE A 135 6.78 -24.06 2.44
C PHE A 135 6.32 -22.64 2.82
N SER A 136 7.00 -21.60 2.28
CA SER A 136 6.63 -20.22 2.49
C SER A 136 6.13 -19.59 1.19
N SER A 137 5.24 -18.61 1.32
CA SER A 137 4.82 -17.72 0.24
C SER A 137 5.24 -16.30 0.58
N ALA A 138 5.79 -15.57 -0.40
CA ALA A 138 6.21 -14.19 -0.18
C ALA A 138 5.98 -13.32 -1.42
N ASP A 139 5.41 -12.14 -1.18
CA ASP A 139 5.19 -11.08 -2.15
C ASP A 139 6.10 -9.90 -1.81
N TYR A 140 6.87 -9.44 -2.79
CA TYR A 140 7.78 -8.30 -2.68
C TYR A 140 7.39 -7.21 -3.65
N ALA A 141 7.55 -5.96 -3.24
CA ALA A 141 7.48 -4.82 -4.14
C ALA A 141 8.61 -3.83 -3.87
N PHE A 142 9.21 -3.33 -4.93
CA PHE A 142 10.24 -2.30 -4.90
C PHE A 142 9.73 -1.09 -5.69
N LEU A 143 9.74 0.10 -5.07
CA LEU A 143 9.33 1.34 -5.71
C LEU A 143 10.55 2.26 -5.82
N LEU A 144 10.81 2.73 -7.03
CA LEU A 144 11.75 3.82 -7.31
C LEU A 144 10.92 5.09 -7.50
N SER A 145 11.08 6.03 -6.57
CA SER A 145 10.22 7.21 -6.49
C SER A 145 10.98 8.48 -6.83
N TYR A 146 10.31 9.36 -7.55
CA TYR A 146 10.75 10.73 -7.82
C TYR A 146 9.66 11.71 -7.46
N SER A 147 10.02 12.81 -6.80
CA SER A 147 9.11 13.90 -6.47
C SER A 147 9.72 15.25 -6.78
N GLN A 148 8.89 16.19 -7.20
CA GLN A 148 9.32 17.56 -7.52
C GLN A 148 8.28 18.59 -7.08
N ARG A 149 8.76 19.70 -6.50
CA ARG A 149 7.97 20.90 -6.23
C ARG A 149 7.85 21.71 -7.52
N LEU A 150 6.61 21.80 -8.06
CA LEU A 150 6.32 22.52 -9.31
C LEU A 150 6.13 24.00 -9.07
N LYS A 151 5.43 24.39 -8.00
CA LYS A 151 5.15 25.78 -7.64
C LYS A 151 5.20 25.94 -6.13
N GLN A 152 5.84 27.00 -5.69
CA GLN A 152 5.86 27.42 -4.29
C GLN A 152 5.65 28.93 -4.21
N THR A 153 4.56 29.33 -3.58
CA THR A 153 4.25 30.72 -3.20
C THR A 153 3.90 30.74 -1.73
N GLU A 154 3.78 31.91 -1.12
CA GLU A 154 3.35 32.05 0.28
C GLU A 154 2.00 31.38 0.55
N LYS A 155 1.07 31.42 -0.42
CA LYS A 155 -0.30 30.92 -0.28
C LYS A 155 -0.52 29.54 -0.86
N LYS A 156 0.35 29.05 -1.78
CA LYS A 156 0.11 27.78 -2.50
C LYS A 156 1.42 27.05 -2.81
N ASN A 157 1.45 25.77 -2.49
CA ASN A 157 2.50 24.85 -2.88
C ASN A 157 1.89 23.70 -3.70
N VAL A 158 2.45 23.44 -4.88
CA VAL A 158 2.04 22.35 -5.78
C VAL A 158 3.22 21.44 -6.00
N GLN A 159 3.04 20.18 -5.76
CA GLN A 159 4.07 19.16 -5.91
C GLN A 159 3.53 17.94 -6.66
N PHE A 160 4.43 17.30 -7.40
CA PHE A 160 4.18 16.13 -8.24
C PHE A 160 5.15 15.02 -7.88
N GLY A 161 4.74 13.77 -8.07
CA GLY A 161 5.61 12.62 -7.89
C GLY A 161 5.18 11.45 -8.75
N MET A 162 6.12 10.51 -8.96
CA MET A 162 5.91 9.27 -9.70
C MET A 162 6.71 8.13 -9.11
N ASN A 163 6.24 6.91 -9.32
CA ASN A 163 6.93 5.67 -8.98
C ASN A 163 7.07 4.78 -10.20
N ALA A 164 8.21 4.12 -10.31
CA ALA A 164 8.35 2.87 -11.05
C ALA A 164 8.31 1.72 -10.04
N LYS A 165 7.45 0.74 -10.28
CA LYS A 165 7.16 -0.36 -9.35
C LYS A 165 7.55 -1.68 -9.97
N ILE A 166 8.35 -2.47 -9.25
CA ILE A 166 8.75 -3.83 -9.60
C ILE A 166 8.16 -4.76 -8.55
N ILE A 167 7.48 -5.80 -8.98
CA ILE A 167 6.84 -6.79 -8.11
C ILE A 167 7.50 -8.14 -8.35
N HIS A 168 7.78 -8.85 -7.27
CA HIS A 168 8.21 -10.24 -7.30
C HIS A 168 7.35 -11.05 -6.33
N ARG A 169 6.76 -12.13 -6.80
CA ARG A 169 5.93 -13.00 -6.00
C ARG A 169 6.45 -14.43 -6.08
N SER A 170 6.42 -15.15 -4.97
CA SER A 170 6.84 -16.55 -4.90
C SER A 170 5.91 -17.37 -4.02
N VAL A 171 5.57 -18.57 -4.47
CA VAL A 171 4.79 -19.56 -3.73
C VAL A 171 5.63 -20.83 -3.66
N GLY A 172 6.38 -20.97 -2.55
CA GLY A 172 7.34 -22.05 -2.39
C GLY A 172 8.28 -22.16 -3.59
N LYS A 173 8.47 -23.38 -4.07
CA LYS A 173 9.17 -23.68 -5.33
C LYS A 173 8.23 -23.83 -6.53
N PHE A 174 6.91 -23.78 -6.31
CA PHE A 174 5.87 -24.11 -7.29
C PHE A 174 5.63 -23.01 -8.31
N ALA A 175 5.64 -21.74 -7.85
CA ALA A 175 5.31 -20.63 -8.71
C ALA A 175 6.11 -19.37 -8.36
N LYS A 176 6.45 -18.61 -9.41
CA LYS A 176 7.07 -17.27 -9.29
C LYS A 176 6.42 -16.34 -10.28
N ALA A 177 6.28 -15.06 -9.88
CA ALA A 177 5.82 -14.02 -10.79
C ALA A 177 6.72 -12.80 -10.73
N TRP A 178 6.82 -12.12 -11.86
CA TRP A 178 7.40 -10.79 -11.96
C TRP A 178 6.38 -9.84 -12.55
N GLY A 179 6.35 -8.64 -12.00
CA GLY A 179 5.43 -7.59 -12.42
C GLY A 179 6.08 -6.24 -12.48
N PHE A 180 5.45 -5.35 -13.25
CA PHE A 180 5.88 -3.96 -13.41
C PHE A 180 4.66 -3.04 -13.51
N GLY A 181 4.76 -1.85 -12.94
CA GLY A 181 3.72 -0.84 -12.97
C GLY A 181 4.23 0.55 -12.67
N LEU A 182 3.41 1.56 -12.96
CA LEU A 182 3.71 2.96 -12.66
C LEU A 182 2.60 3.57 -11.80
N ASP A 183 3.00 4.44 -10.88
CA ASP A 183 2.10 5.29 -10.10
C ASP A 183 2.48 6.75 -10.30
N ALA A 184 1.52 7.67 -10.15
CA ALA A 184 1.77 9.10 -10.15
C ALA A 184 0.85 9.82 -9.17
N GLY A 185 1.29 10.97 -8.67
CA GLY A 185 0.48 11.73 -7.74
C GLY A 185 0.77 13.22 -7.76
N VAL A 186 -0.20 13.97 -7.25
CA VAL A 186 -0.13 15.42 -7.07
C VAL A 186 -0.62 15.75 -5.66
N GLN A 187 0.03 16.71 -5.02
CA GLN A 187 -0.46 17.35 -3.81
C GLN A 187 -0.48 18.87 -3.96
N ILE A 188 -1.49 19.49 -3.39
CA ILE A 188 -1.68 20.94 -3.38
C ILE A 188 -1.93 21.36 -1.92
N PHE A 189 -1.09 22.28 -1.44
CA PHE A 189 -1.24 22.92 -0.12
C PHE A 189 -1.67 24.36 -0.33
N GLN A 190 -2.78 24.75 0.27
CA GLN A 190 -3.31 26.12 0.16
C GLN A 190 -3.85 26.57 1.53
N GLY A 191 -3.07 27.40 2.21
CA GLY A 191 -3.37 27.74 3.61
C GLY A 191 -3.41 26.48 4.48
N ASN A 192 -4.51 26.28 5.20
CA ASN A 192 -4.73 25.12 6.06
C ASN A 192 -5.30 23.92 5.30
N TRP A 193 -5.62 24.06 4.02
CA TRP A 193 -6.15 22.98 3.19
C TRP A 193 -5.05 22.22 2.46
N ARG A 194 -5.24 20.94 2.32
CA ARG A 194 -4.38 20.01 1.59
C ARG A 194 -5.24 19.16 0.68
N PHE A 195 -4.87 19.06 -0.58
CA PHE A 195 -5.54 18.23 -1.57
C PHE A 195 -4.53 17.23 -2.14
N GLY A 196 -4.95 15.99 -2.30
CA GLY A 196 -4.12 14.93 -2.84
C GLY A 196 -4.87 14.15 -3.91
N ILE A 197 -4.17 13.81 -4.98
CA ILE A 197 -4.61 12.90 -6.02
C ILE A 197 -3.47 11.91 -6.25
N ALA A 198 -3.77 10.62 -6.20
CA ALA A 198 -2.81 9.57 -6.53
C ALA A 198 -3.47 8.56 -7.48
N GLY A 199 -2.88 8.38 -8.65
CA GLY A 199 -3.17 7.29 -9.56
C GLY A 199 -2.20 6.14 -9.27
N ARG A 200 -2.73 4.99 -8.89
CA ARG A 200 -1.99 3.75 -8.72
C ARG A 200 -2.21 2.85 -9.91
N ASP A 201 -1.18 2.11 -10.29
CA ASP A 201 -1.25 1.18 -11.42
C ASP A 201 -1.75 1.84 -12.71
N ILE A 202 -1.33 3.11 -12.98
CA ILE A 202 -1.85 3.94 -14.09
C ILE A 202 -1.60 3.35 -15.48
N THR A 203 -0.60 2.48 -15.60
CA THR A 203 -0.27 1.75 -16.83
C THR A 203 -0.84 0.35 -16.84
N THR A 204 -1.72 0.01 -15.91
CA THR A 204 -1.99 -1.34 -15.45
C THR A 204 -0.72 -2.04 -14.94
N THR A 205 -0.77 -2.68 -13.79
CA THR A 205 0.37 -3.50 -13.34
C THR A 205 0.15 -4.92 -13.78
N PHE A 206 1.10 -5.46 -14.53
CA PHE A 206 1.04 -6.86 -14.95
C PHE A 206 1.92 -7.71 -14.03
N ASN A 207 1.51 -8.96 -13.81
CA ASN A 207 2.30 -10.01 -13.18
C ASN A 207 2.28 -11.24 -14.09
N THR A 208 3.45 -11.67 -14.52
CA THR A 208 3.58 -12.89 -15.32
C THR A 208 4.05 -14.02 -14.42
N TRP A 209 3.21 -15.04 -14.29
CA TRP A 209 3.46 -16.24 -13.51
C TRP A 209 4.18 -17.31 -14.35
N ALA A 210 5.18 -17.93 -13.73
CA ALA A 210 5.82 -19.14 -14.20
C ALA A 210 5.64 -20.23 -13.14
N PHE A 211 5.22 -21.41 -13.55
CA PHE A 211 4.99 -22.56 -12.69
C PHE A 211 6.05 -23.64 -12.92
N THR A 212 6.50 -24.26 -11.85
CA THR A 212 7.52 -25.31 -11.88
C THR A 212 7.04 -26.45 -10.98
N PHE A 213 6.53 -27.50 -11.61
CA PHE A 213 6.12 -28.72 -10.94
C PHE A 213 7.01 -29.89 -11.43
N THR A 214 7.39 -30.77 -10.52
CA THR A 214 8.01 -32.04 -10.85
C THR A 214 6.96 -32.99 -11.47
N GLU A 215 7.39 -34.02 -12.19
CA GLU A 215 6.46 -35.00 -12.79
C GLU A 215 5.58 -35.67 -11.72
N ARG A 216 6.14 -35.99 -10.55
CA ARG A 216 5.37 -36.55 -9.43
C ARG A 216 4.30 -35.57 -8.90
N GLU A 217 4.61 -34.26 -8.85
CA GLU A 217 3.62 -33.25 -8.43
C GLU A 217 2.52 -33.06 -9.47
N LYS A 218 2.85 -33.12 -10.78
CA LYS A 218 1.88 -33.09 -11.86
C LYS A 218 0.94 -34.31 -11.82
N GLU A 219 1.49 -35.50 -11.57
CA GLU A 219 0.71 -36.72 -11.44
C GLU A 219 -0.26 -36.64 -10.25
N ALA A 220 0.19 -36.18 -9.09
CA ALA A 220 -0.66 -35.97 -7.93
C ALA A 220 -1.79 -34.94 -8.19
N LEU A 221 -1.49 -33.82 -8.87
CA LEU A 221 -2.49 -32.84 -9.28
C LEU A 221 -3.52 -33.45 -10.23
N TYR A 222 -3.09 -34.25 -11.21
CA TYR A 222 -3.95 -34.93 -12.16
C TYR A 222 -4.88 -35.95 -11.48
N LEU A 223 -4.35 -36.77 -10.56
CA LEU A 223 -5.12 -37.76 -9.81
C LEU A 223 -6.16 -37.14 -8.89
N THR A 224 -5.94 -35.90 -8.45
CA THR A 224 -6.89 -35.15 -7.61
C THR A 224 -7.83 -34.24 -8.43
N ASN A 225 -7.93 -34.45 -9.75
CA ASN A 225 -8.72 -33.63 -10.69
C ASN A 225 -8.40 -32.14 -10.64
N ASN A 226 -7.15 -31.76 -10.34
CA ASN A 226 -6.68 -30.40 -10.43
C ASN A 226 -6.03 -30.14 -11.78
N GLU A 227 -6.37 -29.03 -12.40
CA GLU A 227 -5.68 -28.58 -13.61
C GLU A 227 -4.25 -28.15 -13.25
N ILE A 228 -3.29 -28.54 -14.10
CA ILE A 228 -1.90 -28.08 -13.96
C ILE A 228 -1.84 -26.63 -14.42
N PRO A 229 -1.48 -25.67 -13.51
CA PRO A 229 -1.40 -24.27 -13.91
C PRO A 229 -0.37 -24.04 -15.00
N VAL A 230 -0.76 -23.29 -16.02
CA VAL A 230 0.12 -22.86 -17.11
C VAL A 230 0.56 -21.41 -16.91
N LYS A 231 1.64 -20.99 -17.59
CA LYS A 231 2.08 -19.60 -17.57
C LYS A 231 0.90 -18.68 -17.86
N SER A 232 0.68 -17.71 -16.96
CA SER A 232 -0.42 -16.76 -17.05
C SER A 232 0.03 -15.34 -16.71
N THR A 233 -0.66 -14.36 -17.28
CA THR A 233 -0.44 -12.94 -16.97
C THR A 233 -1.69 -12.38 -16.30
N GLU A 234 -1.51 -11.80 -15.13
CA GLU A 234 -2.53 -11.08 -14.38
C GLU A 234 -2.36 -9.59 -14.60
N LEU A 235 -3.46 -8.88 -14.80
CA LEU A 235 -3.47 -7.41 -14.86
C LEU A 235 -4.19 -6.84 -13.64
N THR A 236 -3.56 -5.86 -12.99
CA THR A 236 -4.17 -5.05 -11.94
C THR A 236 -4.75 -3.79 -12.57
N ALA A 237 -6.03 -3.56 -12.37
CA ALA A 237 -6.70 -2.37 -12.88
C ALA A 237 -6.18 -1.09 -12.20
N PRO A 238 -6.13 0.04 -12.93
CA PRO A 238 -5.82 1.33 -12.33
C PRO A 238 -6.77 1.69 -11.17
N ARG A 239 -6.23 2.42 -10.20
CA ARG A 239 -6.97 2.96 -9.06
C ARG A 239 -6.68 4.45 -8.92
N LEU A 240 -7.71 5.24 -8.63
CA LEU A 240 -7.58 6.67 -8.35
C LEU A 240 -7.94 6.94 -6.89
N VAL A 241 -7.03 7.55 -6.15
CA VAL A 241 -7.26 7.96 -4.76
C VAL A 241 -7.35 9.47 -4.72
N LEU A 242 -8.47 9.98 -4.21
CA LEU A 242 -8.72 11.40 -4.00
C LEU A 242 -8.72 11.70 -2.50
N GLY A 243 -8.09 12.78 -2.09
CA GLY A 243 -8.04 13.16 -0.69
C GLY A 243 -8.13 14.66 -0.47
N VAL A 244 -8.77 15.01 0.64
CA VAL A 244 -8.81 16.36 1.17
C VAL A 244 -8.49 16.32 2.65
N ALA A 245 -7.64 17.24 3.10
CA ALA A 245 -7.33 17.39 4.52
C ALA A 245 -7.35 18.86 4.92
N ARG A 246 -7.68 19.11 6.18
CA ARG A 246 -7.64 20.45 6.78
C ARG A 246 -6.94 20.38 8.13
N GLU A 247 -6.02 21.31 8.34
CA GLU A 247 -5.33 21.50 9.60
C GLU A 247 -5.98 22.64 10.39
N PHE A 248 -6.35 22.35 11.63
CA PHE A 248 -6.92 23.30 12.58
C PHE A 248 -5.88 23.60 13.65
N HIS A 249 -5.43 24.84 13.74
CA HIS A 249 -4.55 25.30 14.79
C HIS A 249 -5.39 25.60 16.03
N ILE A 250 -5.09 24.92 17.15
CA ILE A 250 -5.86 25.02 18.39
C ILE A 250 -5.21 26.04 19.32
N SER A 251 -3.94 25.81 19.66
CA SER A 251 -3.19 26.70 20.56
C SER A 251 -1.69 26.42 20.43
N GLY A 252 -0.87 27.47 20.34
CA GLY A 252 0.58 27.35 20.27
C GLY A 252 1.04 26.41 19.15
N LYS A 253 1.66 25.28 19.51
CA LYS A 253 2.09 24.22 18.58
C LYS A 253 1.15 23.02 18.54
N THR A 254 -0.06 23.16 19.08
CA THR A 254 -1.08 22.10 19.06
C THR A 254 -2.00 22.29 17.89
N SER A 255 -2.17 21.24 17.08
CA SER A 255 -3.04 21.25 15.90
C SER A 255 -3.81 19.93 15.76
N LEU A 256 -4.94 20.00 15.06
CA LEU A 256 -5.74 18.85 14.65
C LEU A 256 -5.78 18.81 13.12
N LEU A 257 -5.35 17.70 12.55
CA LEU A 257 -5.51 17.41 11.11
C LEU A 257 -6.68 16.45 10.95
N ALA A 258 -7.63 16.80 10.08
CA ALA A 258 -8.68 15.91 9.61
C ALA A 258 -8.47 15.63 8.13
N GLU A 259 -8.51 14.38 7.72
CA GLU A 259 -8.37 13.94 6.33
C GLU A 259 -9.46 12.97 5.94
N ALA A 260 -10.01 13.16 4.75
CA ALA A 260 -10.95 12.26 4.10
C ALA A 260 -10.39 11.86 2.74
N ASN A 261 -10.38 10.56 2.46
CA ASN A 261 -9.96 9.99 1.18
C ASN A 261 -11.10 9.14 0.59
N VAL A 262 -11.08 9.01 -0.73
CA VAL A 262 -11.95 8.07 -1.47
C VAL A 262 -11.08 7.32 -2.47
N ASP A 263 -11.05 5.99 -2.37
CA ASP A 263 -10.43 5.11 -3.33
C ASP A 263 -11.45 4.73 -4.40
N LEU A 264 -11.20 5.09 -5.65
CA LEU A 264 -12.00 4.73 -6.80
C LEU A 264 -11.35 3.58 -7.56
N THR A 265 -12.08 2.49 -7.76
CA THR A 265 -11.64 1.33 -8.54
C THR A 265 -12.52 1.14 -9.75
N PHE A 266 -11.95 0.62 -10.86
CA PHE A 266 -12.58 0.54 -12.18
C PHE A 266 -12.67 -0.90 -12.69
N ASP A 267 -12.66 -1.88 -11.78
CA ASP A 267 -12.70 -3.31 -12.05
C ASP A 267 -14.07 -3.95 -11.72
N GLY A 268 -15.12 -3.13 -11.74
CA GLY A 268 -16.50 -3.53 -11.48
C GLY A 268 -16.90 -3.47 -10.02
N LYS A 269 -17.98 -4.14 -9.67
CA LYS A 269 -18.57 -4.10 -8.31
C LYS A 269 -17.63 -4.66 -7.27
N ARG A 270 -17.27 -3.86 -6.27
CA ARG A 270 -16.58 -4.27 -5.04
C ARG A 270 -17.52 -4.14 -3.84
N ASN A 271 -17.27 -4.89 -2.78
CA ASN A 271 -18.05 -4.78 -1.54
C ASN A 271 -17.58 -3.54 -0.75
N THR A 272 -18.04 -2.37 -1.15
CA THR A 272 -17.72 -1.04 -0.59
C THR A 272 -18.97 -0.22 -0.43
N VAL A 273 -18.87 1.01 0.09
CA VAL A 273 -20.02 1.91 0.30
C VAL A 273 -20.77 2.18 -1.00
N VAL A 274 -20.04 2.52 -2.05
CA VAL A 274 -20.61 2.64 -3.40
C VAL A 274 -20.10 1.47 -4.22
N SER A 275 -21.01 0.56 -4.56
CA SER A 275 -20.73 -0.66 -5.32
C SER A 275 -21.52 -0.63 -6.61
N SER A 276 -20.90 -0.21 -7.69
CA SER A 276 -21.51 -0.15 -9.03
C SER A 276 -20.55 -0.66 -10.10
N ASP A 277 -21.07 -0.88 -11.28
CA ASP A 277 -20.30 -1.23 -12.46
C ASP A 277 -20.32 -0.04 -13.42
N PRO A 278 -19.16 0.48 -13.86
CA PRO A 278 -17.80 -0.05 -13.67
C PRO A 278 -17.06 0.51 -12.45
N ILE A 279 -17.62 1.41 -11.64
CA ILE A 279 -16.91 2.16 -10.61
C ILE A 279 -17.37 1.78 -9.21
N SER A 280 -16.43 1.43 -8.33
CA SER A 280 -16.68 1.29 -6.89
C SER A 280 -15.89 2.33 -6.11
N ALA A 281 -16.43 2.81 -4.97
CA ALA A 281 -15.79 3.82 -4.13
C ALA A 281 -15.74 3.40 -2.66
N ASP A 282 -14.53 3.47 -2.07
CA ASP A 282 -14.24 3.14 -0.69
C ASP A 282 -13.75 4.38 0.07
N PRO A 283 -14.58 4.97 0.95
CA PRO A 283 -14.22 6.14 1.74
C PRO A 283 -13.34 5.75 2.94
N LYS A 284 -12.44 6.68 3.33
CA LYS A 284 -11.53 6.57 4.47
C LYS A 284 -11.48 7.89 5.21
N LEU A 285 -11.49 7.85 6.53
CA LEU A 285 -11.42 9.04 7.36
C LEU A 285 -10.32 8.89 8.40
N GLY A 286 -9.58 9.98 8.63
CA GLY A 286 -8.49 10.02 9.59
C GLY A 286 -8.41 11.34 10.34
N LEU A 287 -8.02 11.25 11.61
CA LEU A 287 -7.76 12.38 12.48
C LEU A 287 -6.38 12.23 13.12
N GLU A 288 -5.62 13.32 13.18
CA GLU A 288 -4.34 13.38 13.89
C GLU A 288 -4.30 14.64 14.76
N ALA A 289 -4.23 14.46 16.08
CA ALA A 289 -3.95 15.52 17.02
C ALA A 289 -2.44 15.57 17.27
N ASN A 290 -1.85 16.74 17.04
CA ASN A 290 -0.43 17.02 17.25
C ASN A 290 -0.26 17.89 18.49
N PHE A 291 0.57 17.46 19.43
CA PHE A 291 0.91 18.18 20.66
C PHE A 291 2.39 18.57 20.62
N ASN A 292 2.65 19.85 20.43
CA ASN A 292 3.99 20.44 20.44
C ASN A 292 5.00 19.83 19.43
N ASN A 293 4.54 19.13 18.39
CA ASN A 293 5.36 18.35 17.44
C ASN A 293 6.22 17.26 18.13
N VAL A 294 5.78 16.79 19.28
CA VAL A 294 6.43 15.75 20.09
C VAL A 294 5.54 14.53 20.22
N PHE A 295 4.29 14.74 20.58
CA PHE A 295 3.32 13.67 20.81
C PHE A 295 2.16 13.78 19.83
N TYR A 296 1.72 12.65 19.30
CA TYR A 296 0.64 12.55 18.32
C TYR A 296 -0.36 11.50 18.77
N LEU A 297 -1.65 11.83 18.68
CA LEU A 297 -2.75 10.86 18.81
C LEU A 297 -3.49 10.78 17.49
N ARG A 298 -3.88 9.58 17.11
CA ARG A 298 -4.53 9.33 15.82
C ARG A 298 -5.71 8.40 15.98
N ALA A 299 -6.71 8.64 15.15
CA ALA A 299 -7.86 7.77 15.00
C ALA A 299 -8.28 7.74 13.52
N GLY A 300 -8.84 6.65 13.09
CA GLY A 300 -9.30 6.50 11.72
C GLY A 300 -10.37 5.44 11.58
N ILE A 301 -11.02 5.43 10.42
CA ILE A 301 -12.01 4.43 10.07
C ILE A 301 -11.98 4.22 8.55
N ASN A 302 -12.03 2.96 8.14
CA ASN A 302 -12.02 2.55 6.74
C ASN A 302 -12.76 1.21 6.54
N ASN A 303 -12.64 0.67 5.33
CA ASN A 303 -13.10 -0.67 4.96
C ASN A 303 -14.57 -0.92 5.28
N PHE A 304 -15.43 -0.03 4.80
CA PHE A 304 -16.87 -0.18 4.95
C PHE A 304 -17.40 -1.21 3.96
N GLN A 305 -17.92 -2.32 4.46
CA GLN A 305 -18.45 -3.42 3.64
C GLN A 305 -19.74 -3.98 4.22
N ARG A 306 -20.49 -4.70 3.38
CA ARG A 306 -21.66 -5.48 3.81
C ARG A 306 -21.27 -6.95 3.90
N ALA A 307 -21.41 -7.53 5.09
CA ALA A 307 -21.22 -8.96 5.32
C ALA A 307 -22.40 -9.55 6.09
N LEU A 308 -22.48 -10.86 6.13
CA LEU A 308 -23.47 -11.54 6.96
C LEU A 308 -23.21 -11.22 8.44
N ALA A 309 -24.28 -11.05 9.21
CA ALA A 309 -24.16 -10.88 10.64
C ALA A 309 -23.58 -12.16 11.26
N ASP A 310 -22.67 -11.98 12.23
CA ASP A 310 -22.05 -13.11 12.92
C ASP A 310 -23.12 -14.00 13.60
N GLY A 311 -23.04 -15.30 13.33
CA GLY A 311 -23.97 -16.28 13.89
C GLY A 311 -25.36 -16.36 13.23
N ASP A 312 -25.67 -15.48 12.26
CA ASP A 312 -26.94 -15.54 11.52
C ASP A 312 -26.85 -16.47 10.31
N THR A 313 -27.01 -17.76 10.55
CA THR A 313 -27.04 -18.79 9.51
C THR A 313 -28.41 -18.95 8.86
N LEU A 314 -29.48 -18.45 9.48
CA LEU A 314 -30.88 -18.69 9.06
C LEU A 314 -31.40 -17.54 8.19
N ASN A 315 -31.30 -16.30 8.66
CA ASN A 315 -31.90 -15.15 7.98
C ASN A 315 -30.99 -14.49 6.95
N GLN A 316 -29.69 -14.80 6.97
CA GLN A 316 -28.65 -14.27 6.09
C GLN A 316 -28.66 -12.72 6.00
N LYS A 317 -28.96 -12.06 7.12
CA LYS A 317 -29.01 -10.61 7.20
C LYS A 317 -27.63 -10.00 7.02
N LYS A 318 -27.50 -9.12 6.02
CA LYS A 318 -26.28 -8.33 5.80
C LYS A 318 -26.24 -7.10 6.69
N VAL A 319 -25.17 -6.95 7.44
CA VAL A 319 -24.87 -5.78 8.27
C VAL A 319 -23.67 -5.01 7.73
N TRP A 320 -23.53 -3.74 8.11
CA TRP A 320 -22.35 -2.98 7.82
C TRP A 320 -21.20 -3.37 8.75
N ILE A 321 -20.08 -3.71 8.16
CA ILE A 321 -18.79 -3.90 8.83
C ILE A 321 -17.91 -2.72 8.47
N TYR A 322 -17.17 -2.22 9.44
CA TYR A 322 -16.18 -1.17 9.28
C TYR A 322 -14.99 -1.42 10.19
N GLN A 323 -13.84 -0.84 9.88
CA GLN A 323 -12.60 -1.06 10.61
C GLN A 323 -12.10 0.25 11.22
N PRO A 324 -12.40 0.52 12.51
CA PRO A 324 -11.75 1.58 13.26
C PRO A 324 -10.27 1.27 13.46
N SER A 325 -9.49 2.31 13.64
CA SER A 325 -8.08 2.25 14.00
C SER A 325 -7.72 3.37 14.95
N ALA A 326 -6.71 3.14 15.77
CA ALA A 326 -6.18 4.14 16.69
C ALA A 326 -4.66 4.04 16.74
N GLY A 327 -3.98 5.10 17.16
CA GLY A 327 -2.54 5.05 17.29
C GLY A 327 -1.95 6.26 18.01
N ALA A 328 -0.68 6.11 18.36
CA ALA A 328 0.09 7.17 18.99
C ALA A 328 1.46 7.29 18.33
N GLY A 329 2.03 8.48 18.37
CA GLY A 329 3.37 8.74 17.87
C GLY A 329 4.16 9.60 18.84
N PHE A 330 5.46 9.35 18.89
CA PHE A 330 6.36 10.11 19.74
C PHE A 330 7.63 10.48 18.97
N LYS A 331 7.95 11.78 18.95
CA LYS A 331 9.11 12.32 18.26
C LYS A 331 10.12 12.87 19.25
N ILE A 332 11.33 12.31 19.24
CA ILE A 332 12.48 12.81 20.01
C ILE A 332 13.58 13.16 19.00
N GLN A 333 13.87 14.44 18.87
CA GLN A 333 14.90 14.95 17.96
C GLN A 333 14.71 14.41 16.52
N SER A 334 15.60 13.51 16.09
CA SER A 334 15.62 12.89 14.74
C SER A 334 14.89 11.56 14.67
N VAL A 335 14.36 11.06 15.77
CA VAL A 335 13.69 9.75 15.84
C VAL A 335 12.20 9.96 16.06
N THR A 336 11.38 9.31 15.27
CA THR A 336 9.93 9.20 15.50
C THR A 336 9.57 7.73 15.60
N ILE A 337 8.86 7.37 16.65
CA ILE A 337 8.29 6.04 16.86
C ILE A 337 6.78 6.18 16.82
N ASP A 338 6.14 5.42 15.97
CA ASP A 338 4.69 5.38 15.83
C ASP A 338 4.19 3.97 16.10
N TYR A 339 3.06 3.89 16.76
CA TYR A 339 2.31 2.67 17.01
C TYR A 339 0.89 2.81 16.49
N ALA A 340 0.36 1.76 15.89
CA ALA A 340 -1.04 1.68 15.50
C ALA A 340 -1.65 0.35 15.94
N PHE A 341 -2.91 0.43 16.34
CA PHE A 341 -3.79 -0.68 16.62
C PHE A 341 -4.91 -0.65 15.60
N THR A 342 -4.97 -1.65 14.74
CA THR A 342 -5.82 -1.66 13.55
C THR A 342 -6.63 -2.97 13.46
N ASN A 343 -7.49 -3.07 12.46
CA ASN A 343 -8.38 -4.20 12.24
C ASN A 343 -9.35 -4.44 13.40
N LEU A 344 -9.78 -3.34 14.02
CA LEU A 344 -10.79 -3.33 15.08
C LEU A 344 -12.19 -3.48 14.47
N ALA A 345 -12.38 -4.50 13.61
CA ALA A 345 -13.66 -4.71 12.95
C ALA A 345 -14.76 -4.90 14.00
N ASN A 346 -15.94 -4.38 13.71
CA ASN A 346 -17.14 -4.56 14.53
C ASN A 346 -17.75 -5.97 14.35
N GLN A 347 -16.92 -6.99 14.51
CA GLN A 347 -17.25 -8.43 14.44
C GLN A 347 -16.97 -9.09 15.79
N SER A 348 -17.56 -10.27 16.02
CA SER A 348 -17.44 -11.00 17.30
C SER A 348 -16.00 -11.41 17.64
N ASN A 349 -15.17 -11.68 16.63
CA ASN A 349 -13.77 -12.09 16.82
C ASN A 349 -12.85 -11.31 15.86
N PRO A 350 -12.61 -10.01 16.08
CA PRO A 350 -11.71 -9.24 15.23
C PRO A 350 -10.27 -9.73 15.39
N LEU A 351 -9.59 -9.96 14.29
CA LEU A 351 -8.16 -10.25 14.28
C LEU A 351 -7.39 -8.93 14.34
N PHE A 352 -7.01 -8.53 15.54
CA PHE A 352 -6.25 -7.30 15.78
C PHE A 352 -4.89 -7.33 15.09
N THR A 353 -4.42 -6.15 14.74
CA THR A 353 -3.08 -5.97 14.21
C THR A 353 -2.36 -4.86 14.95
N HIS A 354 -1.18 -5.18 15.46
CA HIS A 354 -0.25 -4.24 16.06
C HIS A 354 0.80 -3.84 15.02
N VAL A 355 0.96 -2.54 14.81
CA VAL A 355 1.90 -2.01 13.83
C VAL A 355 2.87 -1.07 14.52
N PHE A 356 4.16 -1.31 14.33
CA PHE A 356 5.24 -0.46 14.80
C PHE A 356 5.98 0.16 13.63
N SER A 357 6.27 1.45 13.73
CA SER A 357 7.06 2.17 12.74
C SER A 357 8.14 3.02 13.38
N LEU A 358 9.28 3.06 12.75
CA LEU A 358 10.42 3.88 13.12
C LEU A 358 10.77 4.79 11.95
N ARG A 359 10.89 6.10 12.21
CA ARG A 359 11.43 7.08 11.27
C ARG A 359 12.67 7.73 11.84
N LEU A 360 13.72 7.78 11.02
CA LEU A 360 15.01 8.40 11.33
C LEU A 360 15.26 9.55 10.37
N ASP A 361 15.30 10.77 10.90
CA ASP A 361 15.61 11.99 10.17
C ASP A 361 17.13 12.23 10.23
N MET A 362 17.86 12.03 9.13
CA MET A 362 19.31 12.11 9.07
C MET A 362 19.75 13.54 8.74
N ASN A 363 20.19 14.29 9.75
CA ASN A 363 20.72 15.64 9.61
C ASN A 363 22.24 15.65 9.57
N ASP A 364 22.84 16.32 8.59
CA ASP A 364 24.28 16.57 8.56
C ASP A 364 24.65 17.66 9.59
N LYS A 365 25.27 17.20 10.70
CA LYS A 365 25.73 18.10 11.77
C LYS A 365 26.81 19.10 11.30
N SER A 366 27.44 18.89 10.14
CA SER A 366 28.48 19.77 9.61
C SER A 366 27.94 21.15 9.17
N LYS A 367 26.71 21.17 8.63
CA LYS A 367 26.04 22.42 8.19
C LYS A 367 25.60 23.32 9.35
N ASN A 368 25.35 22.76 10.53
CA ASN A 368 24.95 23.53 11.71
C ASN A 368 26.12 24.24 12.42
N LYS A 369 27.37 23.76 12.25
CA LYS A 369 28.56 24.45 12.81
C LYS A 369 28.87 25.75 12.06
N ASN A 370 28.58 25.82 10.78
CA ASN A 370 28.83 27.02 9.96
C ASN A 370 27.76 28.13 10.11
N LYS A 371 26.54 27.77 10.58
CA LYS A 371 25.51 28.78 10.89
C LYS A 371 25.68 29.43 12.28
N LYS A 372 26.46 28.83 13.19
CA LYS A 372 26.78 29.44 14.50
C LYS A 372 28.06 30.29 14.48
N LYS A 373 28.79 30.34 13.33
CA LYS A 373 30.00 31.15 13.14
C LYS A 373 29.79 32.37 12.22
N LYS A 374 28.59 32.66 11.80
CA LYS A 374 28.14 33.91 11.18
C LYS A 374 27.08 34.54 12.08
#